data_ed8b44a0865b91363b788501c9e2577c
#
_entry.id   ed8b44a0865b91363b788501c9e2577c
#
_cell.length_a   1.000
_cell.length_b   1.000
_cell.length_c   1.000
_cell.angle_alpha   90.00
_cell.angle_beta   90.00
_cell.angle_gamma   90.00
#
_symmetry.space_group_name_H-M   'P 1'
#
loop_
_entity.id
_entity.type
_entity.pdbx_description
1 polymer ?
#
loop_
_entity_poly.entity_id
_entity_poly.type
_entity_poly.pdbx_seq_one_letter_code
_entity_poly.pdbx_strand_id
1 'polypeptide(L)'
;MRKLIATVFNYSLDGLLADEGTEFWKFCFDLPENREPDDPAQLDFLQSAYAHIMGRTAYEGIAGAMTTSTDHPFAPILNAARKVVFSQTLKTADWANTTIAAGDTAEEIDKLRLGGDGHIVVWGGVTLWRSLMQLDLIDELRLSLFPYVAGEGTRLFDGVPKSYQLDLVSSTASSNGIVELQYRRHR
;
A
#
# COMPACT_ATOMS: atom_id res chain seq x y z
N MET A 1 -11.89 13.89 -9.93
CA MET A 1 -11.07 13.85 -8.70
C MET A 1 -10.40 12.49 -8.61
N ARG A 2 -9.10 12.41 -8.33
CA ARG A 2 -8.35 11.16 -8.28
C ARG A 2 -8.80 10.31 -7.09
N LYS A 3 -8.97 9.01 -7.33
CA LYS A 3 -9.27 8.06 -6.25
C LYS A 3 -8.03 7.80 -5.41
N LEU A 4 -8.22 7.62 -4.10
CA LEU A 4 -7.22 7.15 -3.16
C LEU A 4 -7.42 5.64 -2.97
N ILE A 5 -6.46 4.86 -3.47
CA ILE A 5 -6.52 3.40 -3.47
C ILE A 5 -5.46 2.87 -2.50
N ALA A 6 -5.92 2.27 -1.42
CA ALA A 6 -5.03 1.66 -0.44
C ALA A 6 -4.68 0.22 -0.84
N THR A 7 -3.38 -0.10 -0.83
CA THR A 7 -2.87 -1.43 -1.18
C THR A 7 -2.22 -2.10 0.01
N VAL A 8 -2.53 -3.36 0.22
CA VAL A 8 -1.92 -4.22 1.24
C VAL A 8 -1.46 -5.50 0.55
N PHE A 9 -0.17 -5.58 0.28
CA PHE A 9 0.44 -6.67 -0.50
C PHE A 9 0.65 -7.96 0.29
N ASN A 10 0.62 -7.91 1.61
CA ASN A 10 0.88 -9.07 2.45
C ASN A 10 -0.07 -9.06 3.63
N TYR A 11 -1.20 -9.75 3.49
CA TYR A 11 -2.27 -9.79 4.45
C TYR A 11 -2.64 -11.24 4.77
N SER A 12 -2.64 -11.60 6.05
CA SER A 12 -2.97 -12.96 6.48
C SER A 12 -4.48 -13.18 6.61
N LEU A 13 -4.92 -14.43 6.63
CA LEU A 13 -6.33 -14.81 6.81
C LEU A 13 -6.92 -14.30 8.14
N ASP A 14 -6.11 -14.14 9.17
CA ASP A 14 -6.52 -13.63 10.48
C ASP A 14 -6.33 -12.11 10.63
N GLY A 15 -6.07 -11.41 9.51
CA GLY A 15 -6.13 -9.95 9.43
C GLY A 15 -4.88 -9.24 9.93
N LEU A 16 -3.70 -9.83 9.77
CA LEU A 16 -2.42 -9.29 10.19
C LEU A 16 -1.54 -8.92 9.00
N LEU A 17 -0.70 -7.91 9.20
CA LEU A 17 0.35 -7.52 8.26
C LEU A 17 1.60 -8.38 8.47
N ALA A 18 2.38 -8.54 7.40
CA ALA A 18 3.69 -9.17 7.49
C ALA A 18 4.70 -8.20 8.10
N ASP A 19 4.79 -8.19 9.42
CA ASP A 19 5.77 -7.39 10.15
C ASP A 19 7.16 -7.99 10.00
N GLU A 20 8.17 -7.15 9.76
CA GLU A 20 9.56 -7.58 9.56
C GLU A 20 10.05 -8.45 10.74
N GLY A 21 10.68 -9.58 10.42
CA GLY A 21 11.22 -10.52 11.38
C GLY A 21 10.23 -11.60 11.88
N THR A 22 8.93 -11.50 11.54
CA THR A 22 7.95 -12.54 11.87
C THR A 22 8.03 -13.73 10.92
N GLU A 23 7.46 -14.88 11.32
CA GLU A 23 7.35 -16.04 10.43
C GLU A 23 6.48 -15.75 9.21
N PHE A 24 5.46 -14.89 9.34
CA PHE A 24 4.65 -14.48 8.20
C PHE A 24 5.46 -13.62 7.22
N TRP A 25 6.33 -12.73 7.69
CA TRP A 25 7.27 -11.99 6.84
C TRP A 25 8.17 -12.95 6.04
N LYS A 26 8.79 -13.91 6.71
CA LYS A 26 9.63 -14.92 6.05
C LYS A 26 8.85 -15.70 5.00
N PHE A 27 7.64 -16.12 5.33
CA PHE A 27 6.75 -16.82 4.39
C PHE A 27 6.49 -15.99 3.12
N CYS A 28 6.27 -14.68 3.25
CA CYS A 28 5.97 -13.81 2.11
C CYS A 28 7.19 -13.47 1.26
N PHE A 29 8.36 -13.29 1.89
CA PHE A 29 9.51 -12.66 1.23
C PHE A 29 10.72 -13.58 1.06
N ASP A 30 10.95 -14.52 1.98
CA ASP A 30 12.15 -15.37 1.97
C ASP A 30 11.97 -16.64 1.12
N LEU A 31 10.73 -17.05 0.84
CA LEU A 31 10.41 -18.23 0.04
C LEU A 31 9.93 -17.82 -1.35
N PRO A 32 10.77 -17.98 -2.40
CA PRO A 32 10.43 -17.55 -3.75
C PRO A 32 9.12 -18.11 -4.30
N GLU A 33 8.77 -19.35 -3.91
CA GLU A 33 7.55 -20.03 -4.31
C GLU A 33 6.28 -19.40 -3.75
N ASN A 34 6.39 -18.61 -2.68
CA ASN A 34 5.27 -17.91 -2.05
C ASN A 34 5.14 -16.45 -2.53
N ARG A 35 6.08 -15.99 -3.36
CA ARG A 35 5.95 -14.65 -3.95
C ARG A 35 4.75 -14.61 -4.87
N GLU A 36 4.08 -13.48 -4.81
CA GLU A 36 3.04 -13.16 -5.77
C GLU A 36 3.62 -13.16 -7.20
N PRO A 37 3.00 -13.87 -8.15
CA PRO A 37 3.44 -13.82 -9.53
C PRO A 37 3.38 -12.38 -10.08
N ASP A 38 4.31 -12.03 -10.97
CA ASP A 38 4.24 -10.75 -11.67
C ASP A 38 2.94 -10.67 -12.47
N ASP A 39 2.01 -9.86 -11.98
CA ASP A 39 0.73 -9.61 -12.66
C ASP A 39 0.85 -8.34 -13.51
N PRO A 40 0.73 -8.45 -14.86
CA PRO A 40 0.74 -7.30 -15.75
C PRO A 40 -0.29 -6.23 -15.36
N ALA A 41 -1.46 -6.62 -14.86
CA ALA A 41 -2.49 -5.68 -14.40
C ALA A 41 -2.07 -4.92 -13.14
N GLN A 42 -1.30 -5.55 -12.27
CA GLN A 42 -0.73 -4.91 -11.09
C GLN A 42 0.37 -3.90 -11.48
N LEU A 43 1.24 -4.28 -12.42
CA LEU A 43 2.28 -3.37 -12.93
C LEU A 43 1.66 -2.15 -13.61
N ASP A 44 0.66 -2.34 -14.47
CA ASP A 44 -0.08 -1.25 -15.12
C ASP A 44 -0.78 -0.35 -14.09
N PHE A 45 -1.41 -0.92 -13.08
CA PHE A 45 -2.00 -0.18 -11.98
C PHE A 45 -0.98 0.71 -11.27
N LEU A 46 0.21 0.21 -10.96
CA LEU A 46 1.25 0.99 -10.32
C LEU A 46 1.82 2.06 -11.25
N GLN A 47 2.04 1.74 -12.51
CA GLN A 47 2.61 2.64 -13.50
C GLN A 47 1.66 3.79 -13.87
N SER A 48 0.35 3.54 -13.93
CA SER A 48 -0.68 4.54 -14.24
C SER A 48 -1.04 5.46 -13.06
N ALA A 49 -0.46 5.24 -11.88
CA ALA A 49 -0.69 6.07 -10.72
C ALA A 49 -0.12 7.48 -10.90
N TYR A 50 -0.90 8.50 -10.51
CA TYR A 50 -0.43 9.90 -10.44
C TYR A 50 0.62 10.11 -9.34
N ALA A 51 0.45 9.42 -8.22
CA ALA A 51 1.39 9.48 -7.09
C ALA A 51 1.29 8.23 -6.22
N HIS A 52 2.42 7.88 -5.61
CA HIS A 52 2.52 6.86 -4.57
C HIS A 52 2.73 7.55 -3.23
N ILE A 53 1.87 7.29 -2.25
CA ILE A 53 1.98 7.89 -0.93
C ILE A 53 2.27 6.83 0.12
N MET A 54 3.04 7.21 1.14
CA MET A 54 3.47 6.31 2.19
C MET A 54 3.82 7.07 3.48
N GLY A 55 3.75 6.40 4.60
CA GLY A 55 4.30 6.90 5.87
C GLY A 55 5.81 6.69 5.91
N ARG A 56 6.51 7.32 6.87
CA ARG A 56 7.97 7.29 6.99
C ARG A 56 8.54 5.87 7.01
N THR A 57 8.04 4.99 7.88
CA THR A 57 8.57 3.62 8.01
C THR A 57 8.43 2.83 6.71
N ALA A 58 7.28 2.93 6.04
CA ALA A 58 7.09 2.29 4.73
C ALA A 58 8.03 2.89 3.67
N TYR A 59 8.24 4.21 3.69
CA TYR A 59 9.18 4.88 2.80
C TYR A 59 10.60 4.34 2.97
N GLU A 60 11.10 4.29 4.21
CA GLU A 60 12.47 3.84 4.50
C GLU A 60 12.70 2.40 4.03
N GLY A 61 11.75 1.49 4.31
CA GLY A 61 11.82 0.09 3.88
C GLY A 61 11.73 -0.09 2.37
N ILE A 62 10.73 0.53 1.72
CA ILE A 62 10.53 0.41 0.28
C ILE A 62 11.66 1.08 -0.49
N ALA A 63 12.12 2.27 -0.07
CA ALA A 63 13.23 2.96 -0.71
C ALA A 63 14.51 2.10 -0.67
N GLY A 64 14.83 1.52 0.49
CA GLY A 64 15.98 0.63 0.64
C GLY A 64 15.93 -0.55 -0.32
N ALA A 65 14.78 -1.20 -0.46
CA ALA A 65 14.60 -2.33 -1.37
C ALA A 65 14.62 -1.91 -2.86
N MET A 66 13.89 -0.86 -3.24
CA MET A 66 13.68 -0.49 -4.65
C MET A 66 14.88 0.24 -5.27
N THR A 67 15.66 0.97 -4.49
CA THR A 67 16.85 1.67 -5.02
C THR A 67 18.04 0.76 -5.22
N THR A 68 18.08 -0.39 -4.53
CA THR A 68 19.18 -1.37 -4.61
C THR A 68 18.86 -2.58 -5.48
N SER A 69 17.58 -2.83 -5.75
CA SER A 69 17.16 -3.98 -6.54
C SER A 69 17.38 -3.77 -8.04
N THR A 70 17.91 -4.79 -8.71
CA THR A 70 18.11 -4.83 -10.17
C THR A 70 17.06 -5.66 -10.91
N ASP A 71 16.32 -6.48 -10.18
CA ASP A 71 15.42 -7.50 -10.73
C ASP A 71 13.99 -7.43 -10.20
N HIS A 72 13.71 -6.58 -9.22
CA HIS A 72 12.35 -6.42 -8.69
C HIS A 72 11.46 -5.69 -9.70
N PRO A 73 10.32 -6.25 -10.13
CA PRO A 73 9.48 -5.69 -11.20
C PRO A 73 8.93 -4.29 -10.89
N PHE A 74 8.74 -3.96 -9.60
CA PHE A 74 8.27 -2.64 -9.20
C PHE A 74 9.37 -1.57 -9.17
N ALA A 75 10.64 -1.96 -9.12
CA ALA A 75 11.74 -1.01 -8.97
C ALA A 75 11.78 0.06 -10.08
N PRO A 76 11.75 -0.27 -11.38
CA PRO A 76 11.76 0.75 -12.43
C PRO A 76 10.53 1.68 -12.35
N ILE A 77 9.36 1.15 -12.01
CA ILE A 77 8.12 1.92 -11.88
C ILE A 77 8.24 2.92 -10.72
N LEU A 78 8.59 2.43 -9.53
CA LEU A 78 8.64 3.25 -8.32
C LEU A 78 9.79 4.25 -8.35
N ASN A 79 10.93 3.90 -8.93
CA ASN A 79 12.05 4.83 -9.08
C ASN A 79 11.70 6.02 -9.97
N ALA A 80 10.90 5.80 -11.02
CA ALA A 80 10.43 6.86 -11.92
C ALA A 80 9.24 7.65 -11.37
N ALA A 81 8.38 7.04 -10.56
CA ALA A 81 7.12 7.60 -10.11
C ALA A 81 7.28 8.79 -9.15
N ARG A 82 6.25 9.63 -9.10
CA ARG A 82 6.08 10.65 -8.05
C ARG A 82 5.74 9.99 -6.73
N LYS A 83 6.48 10.34 -5.68
CA LYS A 83 6.25 9.85 -4.31
C LYS A 83 5.99 10.99 -3.34
N VAL A 84 5.10 10.75 -2.36
CA VAL A 84 4.84 11.68 -1.27
C VAL A 84 4.90 10.93 0.04
N VAL A 85 5.80 11.36 0.93
CA VAL A 85 5.98 10.76 2.25
C VAL A 85 5.30 11.63 3.29
N PHE A 86 4.32 11.07 3.98
CA PHE A 86 3.65 11.75 5.10
C PHE A 86 4.48 11.58 6.37
N SER A 87 5.15 12.63 6.78
CA SER A 87 6.00 12.61 7.98
C SER A 87 6.25 14.02 8.52
N GLN A 88 6.13 14.16 9.84
CA GLN A 88 6.50 15.37 10.56
C GLN A 88 7.96 15.36 11.06
N THR A 89 8.60 14.19 11.03
CA THR A 89 9.95 14.00 11.60
C THR A 89 11.03 13.80 10.55
N LEU A 90 10.69 13.30 9.36
CA LEU A 90 11.63 13.13 8.25
C LEU A 90 12.08 14.52 7.76
N LYS A 91 13.39 14.71 7.61
CA LYS A 91 13.96 16.00 7.18
C LYS A 91 14.35 16.02 5.72
N THR A 92 14.81 14.87 5.20
CA THR A 92 15.22 14.69 3.81
C THR A 92 14.64 13.39 3.27
N ALA A 93 14.42 13.35 1.97
CA ALA A 93 13.97 12.16 1.24
C ALA A 93 14.84 12.02 -0.01
N ASP A 94 15.79 11.09 0.05
CA ASP A 94 16.82 10.95 -0.97
C ASP A 94 16.38 10.11 -2.18
N TRP A 95 15.28 9.37 -2.05
CA TRP A 95 14.71 8.65 -3.18
C TRP A 95 14.16 9.64 -4.21
N ALA A 96 14.63 9.51 -5.45
CA ALA A 96 14.27 10.42 -6.55
C ALA A 96 12.74 10.65 -6.65
N ASN A 97 12.33 11.84 -7.07
CA ASN A 97 10.91 12.23 -7.24
C ASN A 97 10.07 12.12 -5.96
N THR A 98 10.68 12.27 -4.78
CA THR A 98 9.99 12.22 -3.50
C THR A 98 9.83 13.62 -2.90
N THR A 99 8.65 13.91 -2.38
CA THR A 99 8.35 15.10 -1.58
C THR A 99 7.86 14.69 -0.19
N ILE A 100 8.15 15.53 0.83
CA ILE A 100 7.68 15.30 2.19
C ILE A 100 6.45 16.17 2.43
N ALA A 101 5.34 15.54 2.81
CA ALA A 101 4.12 16.19 3.26
C ALA A 101 4.14 16.23 4.80
N ALA A 102 4.33 17.43 5.37
CA ALA A 102 4.38 17.65 6.82
C ALA A 102 3.17 18.41 7.35
N GLY A 103 2.24 18.80 6.49
CA GLY A 103 1.00 19.50 6.81
C GLY A 103 -0.13 18.59 7.31
N ASP A 104 -1.33 19.15 7.35
CA ASP A 104 -2.53 18.37 7.65
C ASP A 104 -2.79 17.29 6.59
N THR A 105 -3.08 16.08 7.03
CA THR A 105 -3.22 14.92 6.14
C THR A 105 -4.37 15.10 5.14
N ALA A 106 -5.52 15.63 5.57
CA ALA A 106 -6.66 15.82 4.68
C ALA A 106 -6.36 16.87 3.62
N GLU A 107 -5.76 18.00 4.00
CA GLU A 107 -5.38 19.06 3.06
C GLU A 107 -4.36 18.58 2.02
N GLU A 108 -3.35 17.79 2.44
CA GLU A 108 -2.35 17.24 1.52
C GLU A 108 -2.97 16.23 0.55
N ILE A 109 -3.90 15.38 1.01
CA ILE A 109 -4.64 14.48 0.14
C ILE A 109 -5.53 15.26 -0.83
N ASP A 110 -6.23 16.29 -0.39
CA ASP A 110 -7.07 17.13 -1.26
C ASP A 110 -6.24 17.78 -2.38
N LYS A 111 -5.05 18.29 -2.08
CA LYS A 111 -4.12 18.82 -3.10
C LYS A 111 -3.73 17.74 -4.13
N LEU A 112 -3.45 16.52 -3.68
CA LEU A 112 -3.12 15.41 -4.58
C LEU A 112 -4.31 14.95 -5.44
N ARG A 113 -5.54 15.07 -4.93
CA ARG A 113 -6.77 14.72 -5.63
C ARG A 113 -7.16 15.71 -6.74
N LEU A 114 -6.62 16.93 -6.70
CA LEU A 114 -6.95 17.97 -7.68
C LEU A 114 -6.46 17.63 -9.08
N GLY A 115 -7.36 17.80 -10.06
CA GLY A 115 -7.08 17.77 -11.51
C GLY A 115 -6.72 16.39 -12.07
N GLY A 116 -6.73 16.26 -13.37
CA GLY A 116 -6.11 15.24 -14.22
C GLY A 116 -6.51 13.77 -13.98
N ASP A 117 -5.83 12.93 -14.73
CA ASP A 117 -6.01 11.49 -14.78
C ASP A 117 -5.17 10.77 -13.71
N GLY A 118 -5.32 9.45 -13.65
CA GLY A 118 -4.64 8.56 -12.72
C GLY A 118 -5.33 8.47 -11.36
N HIS A 119 -4.70 7.75 -10.47
CA HIS A 119 -5.14 7.53 -9.08
C HIS A 119 -3.96 7.71 -8.13
N ILE A 120 -4.21 7.67 -6.84
CA ILE A 120 -3.19 7.78 -5.80
C ILE A 120 -3.11 6.41 -5.10
N VAL A 121 -1.92 5.81 -5.09
CA VAL A 121 -1.66 4.53 -4.41
C VAL A 121 -1.12 4.78 -3.01
N VAL A 122 -1.77 4.20 -2.01
CA VAL A 122 -1.29 4.20 -0.62
C VAL A 122 -0.55 2.90 -0.35
N TRP A 123 0.77 2.99 -0.14
CA TRP A 123 1.64 1.83 0.08
C TRP A 123 1.68 1.32 1.51
N GLY A 124 1.29 2.13 2.48
CA GLY A 124 1.30 1.72 3.86
C GLY A 124 1.97 2.71 4.81
N GLY A 125 2.45 2.14 5.93
CA GLY A 125 2.67 2.86 7.17
C GLY A 125 1.35 2.85 7.93
N VAL A 126 1.24 1.95 8.93
CA VAL A 126 -0.01 1.70 9.68
C VAL A 126 -0.63 2.99 10.22
N THR A 127 0.21 3.92 10.67
CA THR A 127 -0.24 5.23 11.19
C THR A 127 -0.92 6.06 10.10
N LEU A 128 -0.32 6.19 8.92
CA LEU A 128 -0.93 6.90 7.79
C LEU A 128 -2.23 6.22 7.37
N TRP A 129 -2.21 4.90 7.25
CA TRP A 129 -3.37 4.11 6.87
C TRP A 129 -4.56 4.35 7.80
N ARG A 130 -4.32 4.24 9.13
CA ARG A 130 -5.35 4.49 10.14
C ARG A 130 -5.87 5.93 10.11
N SER A 131 -4.98 6.90 9.92
CA SER A 131 -5.38 8.31 9.74
C SER A 131 -6.28 8.52 8.53
N LEU A 132 -5.94 7.94 7.39
CA LEU A 132 -6.76 8.01 6.18
C LEU A 132 -8.14 7.34 6.35
N MET A 133 -8.18 6.21 7.07
CA MET A 133 -9.43 5.53 7.43
C MET A 133 -10.29 6.38 8.38
N GLN A 134 -9.68 6.98 9.41
CA GLN A 134 -10.39 7.85 10.37
C GLN A 134 -11.01 9.06 9.68
N LEU A 135 -10.34 9.61 8.67
CA LEU A 135 -10.79 10.74 7.87
C LEU A 135 -11.75 10.35 6.72
N ASP A 136 -12.07 9.04 6.57
CA ASP A 136 -12.90 8.48 5.48
C ASP A 136 -12.39 8.88 4.07
N LEU A 137 -11.07 8.91 3.90
CA LEU A 137 -10.44 9.35 2.64
C LEU A 137 -10.15 8.21 1.66
N ILE A 138 -10.17 6.94 2.08
CA ILE A 138 -9.89 5.80 1.20
C ILE A 138 -11.12 5.50 0.36
N ASP A 139 -10.95 5.51 -0.96
CA ASP A 139 -12.01 5.22 -1.92
C ASP A 139 -12.07 3.73 -2.28
N GLU A 140 -10.92 3.11 -2.44
CA GLU A 140 -10.79 1.69 -2.77
C GLU A 140 -9.70 1.02 -1.94
N LEU A 141 -9.86 -0.28 -1.75
CA LEU A 141 -8.96 -1.13 -0.98
C LEU A 141 -8.58 -2.33 -1.85
N ARG A 142 -7.28 -2.57 -2.00
CA ARG A 142 -6.72 -3.77 -2.63
C ARG A 142 -5.94 -4.57 -1.60
N LEU A 143 -6.26 -5.85 -1.48
CA LEU A 143 -5.64 -6.76 -0.53
C LEU A 143 -5.12 -7.99 -1.25
N SER A 144 -3.84 -8.32 -1.06
CA SER A 144 -3.29 -9.63 -1.40
C SER A 144 -3.40 -10.52 -0.15
N LEU A 145 -4.43 -11.35 -0.12
CA LEU A 145 -4.73 -12.23 0.99
C LEU A 145 -3.96 -13.55 0.83
N PHE A 146 -2.99 -13.76 1.72
CA PHE A 146 -2.16 -14.94 1.72
C PHE A 146 -2.83 -16.11 2.42
N PRO A 147 -2.63 -17.36 1.96
CA PRO A 147 -3.15 -18.57 2.60
C PRO A 147 -2.36 -18.91 3.88
N TYR A 148 -2.34 -17.96 4.83
CA TYR A 148 -1.53 -18.03 6.04
C TYR A 148 -2.30 -17.48 7.24
N VAL A 149 -2.13 -18.12 8.41
CA VAL A 149 -2.62 -17.66 9.71
C VAL A 149 -1.42 -17.24 10.52
N ALA A 150 -1.27 -15.94 10.78
CA ALA A 150 -0.08 -15.39 11.43
C ALA A 150 -0.10 -15.51 12.95
N GLY A 151 -1.29 -15.44 13.57
CA GLY A 151 -1.47 -15.57 15.00
C GLY A 151 -1.08 -14.34 15.82
N GLU A 152 0.02 -13.70 15.47
CA GLU A 152 0.51 -12.47 16.12
C GLU A 152 1.04 -11.48 15.07
N GLY A 153 0.97 -10.17 15.36
CA GLY A 153 1.43 -9.11 14.49
C GLY A 153 0.52 -7.89 14.49
N THR A 154 0.80 -6.95 13.60
CA THR A 154 0.05 -5.70 13.47
C THR A 154 -1.28 -5.91 12.75
N ARG A 155 -2.39 -5.58 13.41
CA ARG A 155 -3.72 -5.55 12.80
C ARG A 155 -3.93 -4.25 12.05
N LEU A 156 -4.29 -4.35 10.78
CA LEU A 156 -4.51 -3.17 9.94
C LEU A 156 -5.69 -2.32 10.41
N PHE A 157 -6.80 -2.97 10.76
CA PHE A 157 -8.07 -2.31 11.09
C PHE A 157 -8.27 -1.98 12.57
N ASP A 158 -7.24 -2.16 13.42
CA ASP A 158 -7.32 -1.76 14.82
C ASP A 158 -7.45 -0.24 14.96
N GLY A 159 -8.38 0.19 15.83
CA GLY A 159 -8.62 1.60 16.07
C GLY A 159 -9.40 2.33 14.97
N VAL A 160 -10.00 1.62 14.03
CA VAL A 160 -10.94 2.21 13.07
C VAL A 160 -12.19 2.66 13.83
N PRO A 161 -12.54 3.96 13.82
CA PRO A 161 -13.55 4.52 14.75
C PRO A 161 -14.98 4.20 14.36
N LYS A 162 -15.22 3.76 13.12
CA LYS A 162 -16.54 3.48 12.56
C LYS A 162 -16.50 2.21 11.71
N SER A 163 -17.55 1.40 11.84
CA SER A 163 -17.82 0.36 10.85
C SER A 163 -18.33 0.99 9.56
N TYR A 164 -17.93 0.43 8.41
CA TYR A 164 -18.49 0.81 7.12
C TYR A 164 -18.50 -0.38 6.17
N GLN A 165 -19.45 -0.35 5.28
CA GLN A 165 -19.63 -1.39 4.28
C GLN A 165 -18.68 -1.16 3.10
N LEU A 166 -18.21 -2.26 2.52
CA LEU A 166 -17.44 -2.30 1.29
C LEU A 166 -18.19 -3.11 0.23
N ASP A 167 -18.15 -2.65 -1.01
CA ASP A 167 -18.65 -3.39 -2.16
C ASP A 167 -17.49 -4.13 -2.82
N LEU A 168 -17.62 -5.43 -3.01
CA LEU A 168 -16.63 -6.21 -3.75
C LEU A 168 -16.63 -5.77 -5.23
N VAL A 169 -15.47 -5.39 -5.73
CA VAL A 169 -15.26 -5.00 -7.14
C VAL A 169 -14.74 -6.19 -7.93
N SER A 170 -13.72 -6.88 -7.41
CA SER A 170 -13.15 -8.06 -8.02
C SER A 170 -12.49 -8.98 -7.00
N SER A 171 -12.36 -10.25 -7.35
CA SER A 171 -11.55 -11.23 -6.63
C SER A 171 -10.90 -12.16 -7.65
N THR A 172 -9.60 -12.43 -7.47
CA THR A 172 -8.82 -13.32 -8.33
C THR A 172 -7.92 -14.17 -7.47
N ALA A 173 -7.92 -15.48 -7.72
CA ALA A 173 -7.03 -16.41 -7.03
C ALA A 173 -5.84 -16.75 -7.92
N SER A 174 -4.64 -16.69 -7.37
CA SER A 174 -3.41 -17.13 -8.02
C SER A 174 -3.14 -18.61 -7.79
N SER A 175 -2.27 -19.21 -8.59
CA SER A 175 -1.93 -20.65 -8.51
C SER A 175 -1.25 -21.03 -7.18
N ASN A 176 -0.61 -20.10 -6.50
CA ASN A 176 0.02 -20.27 -5.19
C ASN A 176 -0.96 -20.06 -4.00
N GLY A 177 -2.26 -19.86 -4.29
CA GLY A 177 -3.31 -19.70 -3.28
C GLY A 177 -3.49 -18.29 -2.73
N ILE A 178 -2.73 -17.28 -3.20
CA ILE A 178 -2.99 -15.88 -2.87
C ILE A 178 -4.28 -15.44 -3.54
N VAL A 179 -5.13 -14.70 -2.81
CA VAL A 179 -6.36 -14.14 -3.33
C VAL A 179 -6.27 -12.61 -3.35
N GLU A 180 -6.27 -12.05 -4.56
CA GLU A 180 -6.39 -10.61 -4.76
C GLU A 180 -7.84 -10.18 -4.58
N LEU A 181 -8.08 -9.25 -3.66
CA LEU A 181 -9.39 -8.68 -3.38
C LEU A 181 -9.37 -7.19 -3.65
N GLN A 182 -10.33 -6.71 -4.43
CA GLN A 182 -10.56 -5.29 -4.62
C GLN A 182 -11.94 -4.91 -4.10
N TYR A 183 -11.96 -3.97 -3.18
CA TYR A 183 -13.19 -3.41 -2.61
C TYR A 183 -13.29 -1.92 -2.88
N ARG A 184 -14.51 -1.42 -2.96
CA ARG A 184 -14.82 -0.01 -3.02
C ARG A 184 -15.63 0.39 -1.79
N ARG A 185 -15.37 1.59 -1.28
CA ARG A 185 -16.15 2.19 -0.20
C ARG A 185 -17.63 2.31 -0.63
N HIS A 186 -18.53 1.70 0.13
CA HIS A 186 -19.97 1.92 -0.04
C HIS A 186 -20.33 3.32 0.49
N ARG A 187 -20.85 4.19 -0.37
CA ARG A 187 -21.25 5.58 -0.03
C ARG A 187 -22.70 5.84 -0.39
#